data_ce8ab9ec3218e463786f6e39c1be5ee4
#
_entry.id   ce8ab9ec3218e463786f6e39c1be5ee4
#
_cell.length_a   1.000
_cell.length_b   1.000
_cell.length_c   1.000
_cell.angle_alpha   90.00
_cell.angle_beta   90.00
_cell.angle_gamma   90.00
#
_symmetry.space_group_name_H-M   'P 1'
#
loop_
_entity.id
_entity.type
_entity.pdbx_description
1 polymer ?
#
loop_
_entity_poly.entity_id
_entity_poly.type
_entity_poly.pdbx_seq_one_letter_code
_entity_poly.pdbx_strand_id
1 'polypeptide(L)'
;MGPANLCTKPRGDVDSPETNTNDAAQSSMSTIPQRELYRLINQANDRGERVVVATVAHTRGSTPQQRGAKMLFFQNGEVAGTVGGGCIEAEVWAEAKAALRSGESRLHHFSLTADEASEEGMVCGGTMDIFVEVLGN
;
A
#
# COMPACT_ATOMS: atom_id res chain seq x y z
N MET A 1 18.50 6.96 -5.19
CA MET A 1 17.97 7.31 -5.26
C MET A 1 16.66 7.25 -5.03
N GLY A 2 15.93 6.97 -5.74
CA GLY A 2 14.59 7.00 -5.57
C GLY A 2 14.07 6.30 -4.36
N PRO A 3 14.42 5.12 -4.16
CA PRO A 3 13.87 4.38 -3.08
C PRO A 3 14.18 5.00 -1.76
N ALA A 4 15.33 5.44 -1.61
CA ALA A 4 15.67 5.99 -0.36
C ALA A 4 14.77 7.13 -0.05
N ASN A 5 14.58 7.96 -0.97
CA ASN A 5 13.75 9.07 -0.72
C ASN A 5 12.35 8.66 -0.39
N LEU A 6 11.86 7.69 -1.07
CA LEU A 6 10.51 7.28 -0.80
C LEU A 6 10.36 6.79 0.60
N CYS A 7 11.29 6.09 1.09
CA CYS A 7 11.14 5.57 2.42
C CYS A 7 11.22 6.61 3.48
N THR A 8 11.94 7.65 3.21
CA THR A 8 12.05 8.58 4.27
C THR A 8 11.03 9.62 4.25
N LYS A 9 10.48 9.92 3.18
CA LYS A 9 9.59 10.95 3.12
C LYS A 9 8.51 11.00 4.06
N PRO A 10 7.97 10.14 4.36
CA PRO A 10 6.82 10.22 5.09
C PRO A 10 6.78 11.07 6.21
N ARG A 11 7.52 11.15 6.92
CA ARG A 11 7.33 11.74 8.01
C ARG A 11 6.94 13.02 7.93
N GLY A 12 7.34 13.58 7.28
CA GLY A 12 7.08 14.85 7.36
C GLY A 12 5.76 15.24 7.58
N ASP A 13 5.11 14.84 6.99
CA ASP A 13 3.86 15.34 7.02
C ASP A 13 3.16 15.08 8.11
N VAL A 14 3.39 14.42 8.62
CA VAL A 14 2.69 14.10 9.60
C VAL A 14 2.25 15.08 10.31
N ASP A 15 2.77 15.73 10.49
CA ASP A 15 2.43 16.61 11.27
C ASP A 15 1.24 17.10 11.19
N SER A 16 0.93 17.21 10.44
CA SER A 16 -0.18 17.73 10.32
C SER A 16 -1.23 17.18 10.89
N PRO A 17 -1.24 16.75 11.66
CA PRO A 17 -2.26 16.15 12.26
C PRO A 17 -3.39 16.96 12.25
N GLU A 18 -3.31 17.92 12.54
CA GLU A 18 -4.36 18.63 12.70
C GLU A 18 -5.11 18.73 11.62
N THR A 19 -4.64 18.74 10.76
CA THR A 19 -5.30 18.91 9.72
C THR A 19 -6.24 17.98 9.51
N ASN A 20 -6.20 17.08 10.00
CA ASN A 20 -7.06 16.11 9.78
C ASN A 20 -8.16 16.48 9.04
N THR A 21 -8.61 17.43 9.17
CA THR A 21 -9.78 17.67 8.58
C THR A 21 -9.60 17.56 7.19
N ASN A 22 -8.76 18.11 6.67
CA ASN A 22 -8.73 18.09 5.36
C ASN A 22 -8.02 17.00 4.95
N ASP A 23 -7.66 16.30 5.67
CA ASP A 23 -7.04 15.27 5.26
C ASP A 23 -7.72 14.65 4.19
N ALA A 24 -8.82 14.75 4.09
CA ALA A 24 -9.50 14.09 3.05
C ALA A 24 -8.80 14.46 1.81
N ALA A 25 -8.45 15.58 1.74
CA ALA A 25 -7.92 16.02 0.58
C ALA A 25 -6.66 15.39 0.28
N GLN A 26 -5.82 15.39 1.07
CA GLN A 26 -4.66 14.87 0.76
C GLN A 26 -4.64 13.51 0.91
N SER A 27 -5.59 12.94 1.04
CA SER A 27 -5.57 11.62 1.24
C SER A 27 -5.18 10.80 0.09
N SER A 28 -4.82 11.27 -0.99
CA SER A 28 -4.50 10.38 -2.06
C SER A 28 -3.44 9.42 -1.61
N MET A 29 -2.60 9.79 -0.71
CA MET A 29 -1.59 8.88 -0.24
C MET A 29 -1.94 8.28 1.07
N SER A 30 -3.09 8.48 1.56
CA SER A 30 -3.41 7.94 2.85
C SER A 30 -4.46 6.90 2.78
N THR A 31 -4.83 6.41 3.91
CA THR A 31 -5.87 5.40 4.02
C THR A 31 -7.18 5.97 3.51
N ILE A 32 -7.85 5.25 2.67
CA ILE A 32 -9.14 5.71 2.20
C ILE A 32 -10.23 4.98 2.97
N PRO A 33 -11.38 5.59 3.12
CA PRO A 33 -12.48 4.94 3.82
C PRO A 33 -12.88 3.67 3.12
N GLN A 34 -13.22 2.66 3.91
CA GLN A 34 -13.59 1.40 3.34
C GLN A 34 -14.70 1.50 2.33
N ARG A 35 -15.66 2.37 2.60
CA ARG A 35 -16.77 2.53 1.68
C ARG A 35 -16.27 3.00 0.32
N GLU A 36 -15.32 3.91 0.32
CA GLU A 36 -14.80 4.44 -0.91
C GLU A 36 -14.00 3.38 -1.64
N LEU A 37 -13.29 2.55 -0.89
CA LEU A 37 -12.52 1.52 -1.49
C LEU A 37 -13.42 0.53 -2.22
N TYR A 38 -14.51 0.12 -1.59
CA TYR A 38 -15.41 -0.82 -2.26
C TYR A 38 -16.10 -0.18 -3.45
N ARG A 39 -16.35 1.12 -3.39
CA ARG A 39 -16.95 1.81 -4.52
C ARG A 39 -16.03 1.75 -5.72
N LEU A 40 -14.74 1.98 -5.48
CA LEU A 40 -13.77 1.95 -6.57
C LEU A 40 -13.62 0.54 -7.15
N ILE A 41 -13.67 -0.47 -6.30
CA ILE A 41 -13.58 -1.84 -6.77
C ILE A 41 -14.79 -2.16 -7.64
N ASN A 42 -15.98 -1.74 -7.19
CA ASN A 42 -17.17 -2.02 -7.96
C ASN A 42 -17.13 -1.30 -9.30
N GLN A 43 -16.64 -0.08 -9.33
CA GLN A 43 -16.54 0.64 -10.58
C GLN A 43 -15.62 -0.07 -11.57
N ALA A 44 -14.50 -0.57 -11.09
CA ALA A 44 -13.58 -1.28 -11.97
C ALA A 44 -14.23 -2.55 -12.47
N ASN A 45 -14.93 -3.25 -11.59
CA ASN A 45 -15.59 -4.48 -11.97
C ASN A 45 -16.67 -4.22 -13.00
N ASP A 46 -17.41 -3.12 -12.87
CA ASP A 46 -18.44 -2.79 -13.82
C ASP A 46 -17.86 -2.52 -15.21
N ARG A 47 -16.63 -2.09 -15.27
CA ARG A 47 -15.97 -1.86 -16.54
C ARG A 47 -15.27 -3.12 -17.05
N GLY A 48 -15.36 -4.21 -16.32
CA GLY A 48 -14.71 -5.44 -16.73
C GLY A 48 -13.22 -5.42 -16.51
N GLU A 49 -12.75 -4.60 -15.59
CA GLU A 49 -11.33 -4.48 -15.33
C GLU A 49 -10.92 -5.22 -14.09
N ARG A 50 -9.75 -5.78 -14.10
CA ARG A 50 -9.23 -6.39 -12.88
C ARG A 50 -8.67 -5.32 -11.98
N VAL A 51 -8.76 -5.56 -10.68
CA VAL A 51 -8.16 -4.69 -9.70
C VAL A 51 -7.49 -5.58 -8.68
N VAL A 52 -6.34 -5.17 -8.20
CA VAL A 52 -5.66 -5.90 -7.15
C VAL A 52 -5.83 -5.14 -5.86
N VAL A 53 -6.18 -5.86 -4.81
CA VAL A 53 -6.32 -5.27 -3.49
C VAL A 53 -5.20 -5.85 -2.65
N ALA A 54 -4.32 -5.00 -2.16
CA ALA A 54 -3.26 -5.42 -1.26
C ALA A 54 -3.72 -5.06 0.15
N THR A 55 -3.85 -6.04 1.01
CA THR A 55 -4.32 -5.85 2.37
C THR A 55 -3.25 -6.27 3.36
N VAL A 56 -2.95 -5.41 4.32
CA VAL A 56 -2.02 -5.76 5.37
C VAL A 56 -2.72 -6.76 6.27
N ALA A 57 -2.32 -8.00 6.18
CA ALA A 57 -2.95 -9.07 6.92
C ALA A 57 -2.36 -9.27 8.31
N HIS A 58 -1.07 -9.04 8.43
CA HIS A 58 -0.42 -9.26 9.72
C HIS A 58 0.78 -8.34 9.83
N THR A 59 1.06 -7.87 11.03
CA THR A 59 2.23 -7.02 11.26
C THR A 59 2.93 -7.50 12.52
N ARG A 60 4.23 -7.32 12.57
CA ARG A 60 4.98 -7.64 13.74
C ARG A 60 6.06 -6.59 13.90
N GLY A 61 6.25 -6.09 15.08
CA GLY A 61 7.25 -5.06 15.33
C GLY A 61 6.78 -3.71 14.85
N SER A 62 7.72 -2.87 14.53
CA SER A 62 7.41 -1.52 14.14
C SER A 62 7.13 -1.49 12.64
N THR A 63 5.94 -1.14 12.27
CA THR A 63 5.57 -1.14 10.86
C THR A 63 4.85 0.17 10.52
N PRO A 64 4.92 0.58 9.25
CA PRO A 64 4.34 1.87 8.85
C PRO A 64 2.83 1.86 8.78
N GLN A 65 2.20 0.70 8.73
CA GLN A 65 0.75 0.64 8.70
C GLN A 65 0.28 -0.52 9.53
N GLN A 66 -0.99 -0.52 9.87
CA GLN A 66 -1.56 -1.53 10.72
C GLN A 66 -2.35 -2.53 9.91
N ARG A 67 -2.70 -3.63 10.55
CA ARG A 67 -3.51 -4.64 9.90
C ARG A 67 -4.79 -4.01 9.38
N GLY A 68 -5.22 -4.44 8.24
CA GLY A 68 -6.44 -3.94 7.63
C GLY A 68 -6.22 -2.82 6.65
N ALA A 69 -5.06 -2.20 6.64
CA ALA A 69 -4.79 -1.15 5.66
C ALA A 69 -4.82 -1.75 4.27
N LYS A 70 -5.34 -1.02 3.32
CA LYS A 70 -5.49 -1.54 1.97
C LYS A 70 -5.03 -0.56 0.92
N MET A 71 -4.58 -1.11 -0.19
CA MET A 71 -4.18 -0.30 -1.32
C MET A 71 -4.68 -1.00 -2.56
N LEU A 72 -5.22 -0.24 -3.50
CA LEU A 72 -5.74 -0.77 -4.73
C LEU A 72 -4.81 -0.45 -5.88
N PHE A 73 -4.70 -1.40 -6.79
CA PHE A 73 -3.89 -1.22 -8.00
C PHE A 73 -4.77 -1.56 -9.18
N PHE A 74 -4.91 -0.62 -10.10
CA PHE A 74 -5.78 -0.81 -11.25
C PHE A 74 -4.99 -1.15 -12.50
N GLN A 75 -5.65 -1.76 -13.47
CA GLN A 75 -4.97 -2.16 -14.69
C GLN A 75 -4.36 -0.99 -15.44
N ASN A 76 -4.93 0.18 -15.30
CA ASN A 76 -4.41 1.35 -16.02
C ASN A 76 -3.24 2.00 -15.28
N GLY A 77 -2.79 1.42 -14.18
CA GLY A 77 -1.65 1.97 -13.46
C GLY A 77 -2.01 2.87 -12.30
N GLU A 78 -3.27 3.17 -12.11
CA GLU A 78 -3.67 4.03 -11.00
C GLU A 78 -3.65 3.25 -9.72
N VAL A 79 -3.47 3.95 -8.61
CA VAL A 79 -3.49 3.31 -7.29
C VAL A 79 -4.32 4.15 -6.35
N ALA A 80 -4.82 3.56 -5.30
CA ALA A 80 -5.57 4.26 -4.27
C ALA A 80 -5.28 3.63 -2.93
N GLY A 81 -5.16 4.45 -1.90
CA GLY A 81 -4.85 3.95 -0.56
C GLY A 81 -3.38 3.79 -0.36
N THR A 82 -3.01 3.12 0.73
CA THR A 82 -1.60 2.96 1.05
C THR A 82 -1.40 1.76 1.96
N VAL A 83 -0.28 1.11 1.83
CA VAL A 83 0.09 0.02 2.74
C VAL A 83 1.36 0.38 3.49
N GLY A 84 1.80 1.61 3.46
CA GLY A 84 2.92 1.99 4.29
C GLY A 84 3.90 2.98 3.74
N GLY A 85 3.80 3.35 2.51
CA GLY A 85 4.71 4.35 1.96
C GLY A 85 5.70 3.78 0.99
N GLY A 86 6.58 4.61 0.54
CA GLY A 86 7.37 4.37 -0.62
C GLY A 86 8.03 3.04 -0.82
N CYS A 87 8.86 2.62 0.11
CA CYS A 87 9.60 1.40 -0.10
C CYS A 87 8.71 0.19 -0.20
N ILE A 88 7.84 0.01 0.77
CA ILE A 88 7.01 -1.17 0.79
C ILE A 88 6.02 -1.11 -0.37
N GLU A 89 5.57 0.09 -0.73
CA GLU A 89 4.61 0.19 -1.81
C GLU A 89 5.23 -0.18 -3.15
N ALA A 90 6.51 0.12 -3.33
CA ALA A 90 7.17 -0.26 -4.57
C ALA A 90 7.24 -1.78 -4.70
N GLU A 91 7.52 -2.46 -3.60
CA GLU A 91 7.57 -3.91 -3.66
C GLU A 91 6.20 -4.50 -3.86
N VAL A 92 5.21 -3.97 -3.17
CA VAL A 92 3.85 -4.47 -3.33
C VAL A 92 3.36 -4.19 -4.75
N TRP A 93 3.78 -3.05 -5.33
CA TRP A 93 3.39 -2.73 -6.70
C TRP A 93 3.92 -3.77 -7.68
N ALA A 94 5.13 -4.25 -7.46
CA ALA A 94 5.69 -5.26 -8.34
C ALA A 94 4.88 -6.56 -8.24
N GLU A 95 4.48 -6.92 -7.01
CA GLU A 95 3.70 -8.12 -6.84
C GLU A 95 2.29 -7.95 -7.41
N ALA A 96 1.75 -6.74 -7.30
CA ALA A 96 0.43 -6.47 -7.83
C ALA A 96 0.42 -6.57 -9.35
N LYS A 97 1.49 -6.10 -9.99
CA LYS A 97 1.56 -6.20 -11.44
C LYS A 97 1.64 -7.67 -11.87
N ALA A 98 2.38 -8.47 -11.12
CA ALA A 98 2.47 -9.87 -11.44
C ALA A 98 1.11 -10.54 -11.25
N ALA A 99 0.40 -10.16 -10.21
CA ALA A 99 -0.91 -10.72 -9.95
C ALA A 99 -1.91 -10.32 -11.04
N LEU A 100 -1.83 -9.09 -11.51
CA LEU A 100 -2.73 -8.66 -12.58
C LEU A 100 -2.51 -9.52 -13.83
N ARG A 101 -1.27 -9.91 -14.09
CA ARG A 101 -1.00 -10.72 -15.27
C ARG A 101 -1.41 -12.17 -15.05
N SER A 102 -1.09 -12.73 -13.92
CA SER A 102 -1.35 -14.15 -13.69
C SER A 102 -2.76 -14.44 -13.23
N GLY A 103 -3.41 -13.48 -12.60
CA GLY A 103 -4.72 -13.72 -12.02
C GLY A 103 -4.67 -14.46 -10.70
N GLU A 104 -3.47 -14.62 -10.13
CA GLU A 104 -3.35 -15.37 -8.89
C GLU A 104 -3.21 -14.47 -7.69
N SER A 105 -3.89 -14.82 -6.63
CA SER A 105 -3.81 -14.10 -5.37
C SER A 105 -2.82 -14.80 -4.46
N ARG A 106 -2.01 -14.06 -3.74
CA ARG A 106 -1.00 -14.64 -2.89
C ARG A 106 -0.74 -13.81 -1.67
N LEU A 107 -0.24 -14.45 -0.63
CA LEU A 107 0.19 -13.77 0.58
C LEU A 107 1.70 -13.59 0.50
N HIS A 108 2.16 -12.38 0.67
CA HIS A 108 3.57 -12.07 0.57
C HIS A 108 4.10 -11.57 1.91
N HIS A 109 5.31 -11.96 2.20
CA HIS A 109 5.94 -11.56 3.46
C HIS A 109 7.01 -10.53 3.16
N PHE A 110 6.93 -9.38 3.82
CA PHE A 110 7.89 -8.30 3.63
C PHE A 110 8.61 -8.02 4.95
N SER A 111 9.92 -7.93 4.87
CA SER A 111 10.72 -7.69 6.05
C SER A 111 11.28 -6.27 5.96
N LEU A 112 11.05 -5.49 7.01
CA LEU A 112 11.53 -4.13 7.04
C LEU A 112 12.68 -4.05 8.02
N THR A 113 13.63 -4.95 7.84
CA THR A 113 14.72 -5.06 8.79
C THR A 113 15.70 -3.94 8.63
N ALA A 114 16.53 -3.80 9.62
CA ALA A 114 17.52 -2.76 9.57
C ALA A 114 18.51 -2.99 8.45
N ASP A 115 18.71 -4.21 8.06
CA ASP A 115 19.65 -4.47 7.00
C ASP A 115 19.27 -3.74 5.74
N GLU A 116 18.01 -3.83 5.38
CA GLU A 116 17.60 -3.19 4.19
C GLU A 116 17.35 -1.75 4.37
N ALA A 117 16.97 -1.33 5.53
CA ALA A 117 16.67 0.06 5.74
C ALA A 117 17.85 0.88 6.22
N SER A 118 18.87 0.25 6.67
CA SER A 118 19.92 1.01 7.30
C SER A 118 20.60 1.96 6.33
N GLU A 119 20.72 1.58 5.11
CA GLU A 119 21.36 2.46 4.18
C GLU A 119 20.58 3.70 3.96
N GLU A 120 19.32 3.64 4.12
CA GLU A 120 18.50 4.79 3.93
C GLU A 120 18.26 5.50 5.22
N GLY A 121 18.76 5.07 6.28
CA GLY A 121 18.51 5.72 7.54
C GLY A 121 17.16 5.40 8.11
N MET A 122 16.44 4.47 7.51
CA MET A 122 15.16 4.10 8.04
C MET A 122 15.27 2.86 8.83
N VAL A 123 14.67 2.78 9.95
CA VAL A 123 14.72 1.60 10.77
C VAL A 123 13.35 1.26 11.26
N CYS A 124 12.60 0.53 10.49
CA CYS A 124 11.30 0.12 10.97
C CYS A 124 11.44 -1.15 11.77
N GLY A 125 12.23 -2.07 11.29
CA GLY A 125 12.48 -3.27 12.09
C GLY A 125 11.35 -4.24 12.22
N GLY A 126 10.28 -4.07 11.49
CA GLY A 126 9.16 -4.97 11.60
C GLY A 126 8.98 -5.82 10.38
N THR A 127 7.91 -6.62 10.39
CA THR A 127 7.57 -7.41 9.22
C THR A 127 6.09 -7.22 8.94
N MET A 128 5.71 -7.40 7.70
CA MET A 128 4.33 -7.27 7.29
C MET A 128 3.99 -8.39 6.34
N ASP A 129 2.84 -9.02 6.54
CA ASP A 129 2.32 -9.97 5.59
C ASP A 129 1.20 -9.26 4.86
N ILE A 130 1.30 -9.21 3.55
CA ILE A 130 0.33 -8.49 2.75
C ILE A 130 -0.30 -9.46 1.77
N PHE A 131 -1.62 -9.53 1.80
CA PHE A 131 -2.34 -10.41 0.90
C PHE A 131 -2.65 -9.61 -0.37
N VAL A 132 -2.12 -10.07 -1.48
CA VAL A 132 -2.30 -9.42 -2.76
C VAL A 132 -3.37 -10.23 -3.49
N GLU A 133 -4.55 -9.65 -3.61
CA GLU A 133 -5.71 -10.38 -4.09
C GLU A 133 -6.21 -9.78 -5.39
N VAL A 134 -6.49 -10.63 -6.38
CA VAL A 134 -6.98 -10.15 -7.67
C VAL A 134 -8.49 -10.29 -7.69
N LEU A 135 -9.16 -9.21 -8.03
CA LEU A 135 -10.61 -9.21 -8.15
C LEU A 135 -10.98 -8.87 -9.59
N GLY A 136 -12.04 -9.46 -10.07
CA GLY A 136 -12.51 -9.22 -11.44
C GLY A 136 -12.07 -10.33 -12.36
N ASN A 137 -12.62 -10.34 -13.55
CA ASN A 137 -12.34 -11.41 -14.50
C ASN A 137 -11.14 -11.12 -15.34
#